data_eb5710ec8f782b70b34e7586ebf7f754
#
_entry.id   eb5710ec8f782b70b34e7586ebf7f754
#
_cell.length_a   1.000
_cell.length_b   1.000
_cell.length_c   1.000
_cell.angle_alpha   90.00
_cell.angle_beta   90.00
_cell.angle_gamma   90.00
#
_symmetry.space_group_name_H-M   'P 1'
#
loop_
_entity.id
_entity.type
_entity.pdbx_description
1 polymer ?
#
loop_
_entity_poly.entity_id
_entity_poly.type
_entity_poly.pdbx_seq_one_letter_code
_entity_poly.pdbx_strand_id
1 'polypeptide(L)'
;TKTAGGALDIDGDLTVTAGELAMGTYDADVATGKTVNIDGTLSITTGTFTANGSSSDINGTLTINGAGIYDADGDFDGTSSTVQFTGSGGTLRLGGQTVTSIGQTFVHGTGTVEYDYFGNQSIKARNYYNLEIDGNNTSHVKSVVNDFTVDNNLTVSANSAFDVLARTIIVTGASDVNGILNINGSGVLDANGAFDATSGSITMDGTARLQLNSTVTSLGTLDDAAGTVEYDQDGTQTILSAHTYYDLEIDGSGSKSTDGNTTANGDVSITAAGTLDIGTGNDNLTIGENFTNGGTFTTSGETVTFDGSTENTSSLISDASVDLIVNKTGSGGITFGGNSSFDN
;
A
#
# COMPACT_ATOMS: atom_id res chain seq x y z
N THR A 1 -23.78 -24.57 -22.71
CA THR A 1 -23.37 -24.68 -21.32
C THR A 1 -23.33 -26.13 -20.92
N LYS A 2 -22.30 -26.55 -20.24
CA LYS A 2 -22.20 -27.76 -19.46
C LYS A 2 -22.10 -27.35 -17.99
N THR A 3 -22.95 -27.93 -17.15
CA THR A 3 -22.97 -27.62 -15.72
C THR A 3 -22.45 -28.82 -14.93
N ALA A 4 -21.52 -28.58 -14.00
CA ALA A 4 -21.06 -29.60 -13.09
C ALA A 4 -22.24 -30.05 -12.20
N GLY A 5 -22.42 -31.35 -12.04
CA GLY A 5 -23.43 -31.96 -11.18
C GLY A 5 -22.86 -32.51 -9.87
N GLY A 6 -21.59 -32.25 -9.60
CA GLY A 6 -20.81 -32.68 -8.43
C GLY A 6 -19.39 -32.15 -8.55
N ALA A 7 -18.55 -32.41 -7.54
CA ALA A 7 -17.12 -32.11 -7.60
C ALA A 7 -16.46 -32.86 -8.77
N LEU A 8 -15.49 -32.18 -9.41
CA LEU A 8 -14.74 -32.73 -10.54
C LEU A 8 -13.28 -32.96 -10.13
N ASP A 9 -12.81 -34.18 -10.33
CA ASP A 9 -11.41 -34.56 -10.21
C ASP A 9 -10.89 -34.85 -11.62
N ILE A 10 -9.95 -34.02 -12.11
CA ILE A 10 -9.50 -34.02 -13.51
C ILE A 10 -8.04 -34.46 -13.55
N ASP A 11 -7.81 -35.75 -13.78
CA ASP A 11 -6.46 -36.35 -13.88
C ASP A 11 -5.71 -35.99 -15.18
N GLY A 12 -6.38 -35.37 -16.13
CA GLY A 12 -5.84 -34.99 -17.44
C GLY A 12 -5.85 -33.47 -17.65
N ASP A 13 -5.48 -33.07 -18.86
CA ASP A 13 -5.62 -31.68 -19.29
C ASP A 13 -7.10 -31.29 -19.39
N LEU A 14 -7.43 -30.08 -18.93
CA LEU A 14 -8.76 -29.50 -19.13
C LEU A 14 -8.73 -28.56 -20.33
N THR A 15 -9.59 -28.79 -21.31
CA THR A 15 -9.78 -27.88 -22.44
C THR A 15 -11.25 -27.51 -22.58
N VAL A 16 -11.56 -26.22 -22.62
CA VAL A 16 -12.88 -25.68 -22.93
C VAL A 16 -12.77 -24.89 -24.24
N THR A 17 -12.89 -25.57 -25.37
CA THR A 17 -12.67 -25.00 -26.71
C THR A 17 -13.76 -23.99 -27.09
N ALA A 18 -15.01 -24.25 -26.71
CA ALA A 18 -16.15 -23.40 -27.03
C ALA A 18 -17.31 -23.66 -26.06
N GLY A 19 -18.20 -22.69 -25.91
CA GLY A 19 -19.33 -22.77 -25.01
C GLY A 19 -18.90 -22.48 -23.56
N GLU A 20 -19.57 -23.07 -22.61
CA GLU A 20 -19.37 -22.76 -21.20
C GLU A 20 -19.26 -24.04 -20.36
N LEU A 21 -18.27 -24.08 -19.46
CA LEU A 21 -18.23 -24.96 -18.30
C LEU A 21 -18.64 -24.13 -17.08
N ALA A 22 -19.81 -24.45 -16.52
CA ALA A 22 -20.31 -23.78 -15.31
C ALA A 22 -20.13 -24.69 -14.09
N MET A 23 -19.31 -24.26 -13.13
CA MET A 23 -19.01 -25.04 -11.94
C MET A 23 -20.13 -24.92 -10.88
N GLY A 24 -20.89 -23.83 -10.89
CA GLY A 24 -21.94 -23.61 -9.91
C GLY A 24 -21.38 -23.53 -8.48
N THR A 25 -21.80 -24.46 -7.63
CA THR A 25 -21.37 -24.55 -6.22
C THR A 25 -20.37 -25.68 -5.95
N TYR A 26 -19.89 -26.33 -7.00
CA TYR A 26 -19.01 -27.49 -6.88
C TYR A 26 -17.55 -27.09 -7.07
N ASP A 27 -16.69 -27.83 -6.41
CA ASP A 27 -15.24 -27.68 -6.57
C ASP A 27 -14.75 -28.47 -7.79
N ALA A 28 -13.69 -28.02 -8.38
CA ALA A 28 -12.96 -28.74 -9.42
C ALA A 28 -11.47 -28.68 -9.14
N ASP A 29 -10.80 -29.79 -9.42
CA ASP A 29 -9.40 -29.99 -9.17
C ASP A 29 -8.74 -30.55 -10.43
N VAL A 30 -7.74 -29.83 -10.96
CA VAL A 30 -6.93 -30.30 -12.08
C VAL A 30 -5.60 -30.78 -11.55
N ALA A 31 -5.24 -32.03 -11.82
CA ALA A 31 -4.05 -32.66 -11.27
C ALA A 31 -2.76 -31.92 -11.64
N THR A 32 -1.79 -32.00 -10.75
CA THR A 32 -0.46 -31.37 -10.92
C THR A 32 0.22 -31.74 -12.23
N GLY A 33 0.79 -30.74 -12.91
CA GLY A 33 1.53 -30.90 -14.18
C GLY A 33 0.63 -31.09 -15.39
N LYS A 34 -0.66 -30.82 -15.26
CA LYS A 34 -1.62 -30.75 -16.37
C LYS A 34 -1.79 -29.31 -16.85
N THR A 35 -2.52 -29.12 -17.93
CA THR A 35 -2.82 -27.78 -18.46
C THR A 35 -4.30 -27.46 -18.33
N VAL A 36 -4.59 -26.18 -18.09
CA VAL A 36 -5.95 -25.63 -18.17
C VAL A 36 -5.98 -24.68 -19.35
N ASN A 37 -6.76 -25.00 -20.39
CA ASN A 37 -6.92 -24.16 -21.57
C ASN A 37 -8.41 -23.79 -21.75
N ILE A 38 -8.70 -22.50 -21.67
CA ILE A 38 -10.06 -21.96 -21.74
C ILE A 38 -10.17 -21.02 -22.95
N ASP A 39 -10.58 -21.55 -24.10
CA ASP A 39 -10.95 -20.75 -25.28
C ASP A 39 -12.43 -20.32 -25.26
N GLY A 40 -13.26 -21.07 -24.53
CA GLY A 40 -14.68 -20.77 -24.29
C GLY A 40 -14.87 -19.95 -23.01
N THR A 41 -15.82 -20.36 -22.18
CA THR A 41 -16.10 -19.72 -20.89
C THR A 41 -15.95 -20.71 -19.74
N LEU A 42 -15.27 -20.31 -18.67
CA LEU A 42 -15.30 -20.96 -17.38
C LEU A 42 -16.02 -20.03 -16.39
N SER A 43 -17.06 -20.54 -15.75
CA SER A 43 -17.87 -19.80 -14.78
C SER A 43 -17.85 -20.49 -13.42
N ILE A 44 -17.41 -19.78 -12.38
CA ILE A 44 -17.33 -20.26 -10.99
C ILE A 44 -18.22 -19.38 -10.14
N THR A 45 -19.15 -19.97 -9.37
CA THR A 45 -20.12 -19.16 -8.60
C THR A 45 -19.83 -19.14 -7.11
N THR A 46 -19.60 -20.29 -6.46
CA THR A 46 -19.30 -20.39 -5.03
C THR A 46 -18.32 -21.51 -4.69
N GLY A 47 -17.97 -22.35 -5.67
CA GLY A 47 -16.96 -23.40 -5.49
C GLY A 47 -15.57 -22.89 -5.79
N THR A 48 -14.58 -23.75 -5.58
CA THR A 48 -13.19 -23.52 -5.92
C THR A 48 -12.82 -24.30 -7.17
N PHE A 49 -12.19 -23.64 -8.13
CA PHE A 49 -11.51 -24.29 -9.22
C PHE A 49 -10.01 -24.20 -8.99
N THR A 50 -9.37 -25.34 -8.73
CA THR A 50 -7.94 -25.41 -8.43
C THR A 50 -7.18 -25.99 -9.64
N ALA A 51 -6.18 -25.25 -10.12
CA ALA A 51 -5.24 -25.73 -11.13
C ALA A 51 -3.90 -26.05 -10.45
N ASN A 52 -3.80 -27.22 -9.81
CA ASN A 52 -2.66 -27.63 -8.96
C ASN A 52 -1.32 -27.65 -9.69
N GLY A 53 -0.51 -26.61 -9.56
CA GLY A 53 0.78 -26.48 -10.21
C GLY A 53 0.72 -26.61 -11.75
N SER A 54 -0.47 -26.46 -12.30
CA SER A 54 -0.77 -26.54 -13.73
C SER A 54 -0.72 -25.15 -14.35
N SER A 55 -0.22 -25.03 -15.58
CA SER A 55 -0.34 -23.75 -16.29
C SER A 55 -1.78 -23.50 -16.73
N SER A 56 -2.23 -22.28 -16.55
CA SER A 56 -3.56 -21.80 -16.96
C SER A 56 -3.43 -20.84 -18.14
N ASP A 57 -3.93 -21.24 -19.30
CA ASP A 57 -4.01 -20.44 -20.54
C ASP A 57 -5.48 -20.08 -20.79
N ILE A 58 -5.82 -18.82 -20.51
CA ILE A 58 -7.19 -18.32 -20.63
C ILE A 58 -7.23 -17.41 -21.86
N ASN A 59 -7.79 -17.91 -22.94
CA ASN A 59 -7.98 -17.18 -24.20
C ASN A 59 -9.43 -16.70 -24.40
N GLY A 60 -10.37 -17.29 -23.67
CA GLY A 60 -11.79 -16.96 -23.68
C GLY A 60 -12.21 -16.10 -22.48
N THR A 61 -13.23 -16.56 -21.76
CA THR A 61 -13.78 -15.82 -20.62
C THR A 61 -13.64 -16.62 -19.32
N LEU A 62 -13.02 -16.03 -18.31
CA LEU A 62 -13.07 -16.50 -16.93
C LEU A 62 -14.03 -15.59 -16.15
N THR A 63 -15.12 -16.17 -15.64
CA THR A 63 -16.09 -15.46 -14.80
C THR A 63 -16.04 -16.03 -13.39
N ILE A 64 -15.71 -15.18 -12.42
CA ILE A 64 -15.72 -15.52 -11.00
C ILE A 64 -16.85 -14.73 -10.35
N ASN A 65 -17.81 -15.42 -9.75
CA ASN A 65 -19.04 -14.83 -9.23
C ASN A 65 -19.22 -15.16 -7.75
N GLY A 66 -19.79 -14.26 -7.00
CA GLY A 66 -20.11 -14.45 -5.59
C GLY A 66 -18.86 -14.84 -4.77
N ALA A 67 -18.91 -16.01 -4.13
CA ALA A 67 -17.79 -16.55 -3.36
C ALA A 67 -16.92 -17.54 -4.15
N GLY A 68 -16.99 -17.54 -5.49
CA GLY A 68 -16.19 -18.43 -6.33
C GLY A 68 -14.70 -18.11 -6.25
N ILE A 69 -13.87 -19.14 -6.36
CA ILE A 69 -12.41 -19.03 -6.34
C ILE A 69 -11.84 -19.69 -7.58
N TYR A 70 -10.99 -18.97 -8.31
CA TYR A 70 -10.07 -19.57 -9.26
C TYR A 70 -8.68 -19.56 -8.64
N ASP A 71 -8.12 -20.74 -8.39
CA ASP A 71 -6.85 -20.96 -7.72
C ASP A 71 -5.83 -21.51 -8.73
N ALA A 72 -4.93 -20.66 -9.19
CA ALA A 72 -3.91 -20.97 -10.17
C ALA A 72 -2.56 -21.15 -9.48
N ASP A 73 -2.25 -22.36 -9.01
CA ASP A 73 -0.95 -22.68 -8.39
C ASP A 73 0.21 -22.68 -9.39
N GLY A 74 -0.08 -22.74 -10.69
CA GLY A 74 0.90 -22.66 -11.78
C GLY A 74 0.87 -21.33 -12.52
N ASP A 75 1.70 -21.21 -13.55
CA ASP A 75 1.76 -20.01 -14.39
C ASP A 75 0.40 -19.65 -14.97
N PHE A 76 0.07 -18.36 -14.98
CA PHE A 76 -1.21 -17.85 -15.45
C PHE A 76 -1.03 -16.90 -16.65
N ASP A 77 -1.69 -17.23 -17.76
CA ASP A 77 -1.74 -16.37 -18.95
C ASP A 77 -3.17 -16.06 -19.35
N GLY A 78 -3.58 -14.82 -19.20
CA GLY A 78 -4.85 -14.27 -19.66
C GLY A 78 -4.70 -13.25 -20.80
N THR A 79 -3.61 -13.31 -21.57
CA THR A 79 -3.26 -12.28 -22.57
C THR A 79 -4.37 -11.97 -23.56
N SER A 80 -5.13 -12.99 -23.98
CA SER A 80 -6.23 -12.84 -24.96
C SER A 80 -7.63 -12.93 -24.35
N SER A 81 -7.73 -12.92 -23.02
CA SER A 81 -8.96 -13.25 -22.29
C SER A 81 -9.76 -12.03 -21.83
N THR A 82 -11.01 -12.32 -21.46
CA THR A 82 -11.78 -11.53 -20.50
C THR A 82 -11.75 -12.24 -19.15
N VAL A 83 -11.19 -11.59 -18.12
CA VAL A 83 -11.30 -12.03 -16.75
C VAL A 83 -12.22 -11.06 -16.01
N GLN A 84 -13.29 -11.57 -15.44
CA GLN A 84 -14.30 -10.73 -14.81
C GLN A 84 -14.83 -11.30 -13.50
N PHE A 85 -14.99 -10.40 -12.53
CA PHE A 85 -15.73 -10.69 -11.32
C PHE A 85 -17.16 -10.15 -11.46
N THR A 86 -18.13 -10.97 -11.12
CA THR A 86 -19.56 -10.62 -11.22
C THR A 86 -20.26 -10.92 -9.88
N GLY A 87 -21.31 -10.16 -9.56
CA GLY A 87 -21.92 -10.26 -8.25
C GLY A 87 -21.08 -9.62 -7.14
N SER A 88 -21.09 -10.20 -5.95
CA SER A 88 -20.38 -9.68 -4.78
C SER A 88 -19.24 -10.61 -4.36
N GLY A 89 -18.02 -10.18 -4.57
CA GLY A 89 -16.83 -10.93 -4.15
C GLY A 89 -16.24 -11.82 -5.25
N GLY A 90 -15.65 -12.94 -4.82
CA GLY A 90 -14.87 -13.86 -5.65
C GLY A 90 -13.37 -13.58 -5.57
N THR A 91 -12.56 -14.63 -5.78
CA THR A 91 -11.10 -14.53 -5.66
C THR A 91 -10.41 -15.17 -6.86
N LEU A 92 -9.43 -14.46 -7.41
CA LEU A 92 -8.44 -15.00 -8.33
C LEU A 92 -7.12 -15.11 -7.57
N ARG A 93 -6.68 -16.33 -7.30
CA ARG A 93 -5.38 -16.64 -6.70
C ARG A 93 -4.35 -16.92 -7.76
N LEU A 94 -3.18 -16.35 -7.61
CA LEU A 94 -2.07 -16.40 -8.55
C LEU A 94 -0.82 -16.94 -7.87
N GLY A 95 -0.81 -18.27 -7.65
CA GLY A 95 0.27 -19.02 -6.99
C GLY A 95 1.42 -19.43 -7.90
N GLY A 96 1.36 -19.12 -9.19
CA GLY A 96 2.45 -19.38 -10.13
C GLY A 96 3.51 -18.28 -10.15
N GLN A 97 4.74 -18.66 -10.51
CA GLN A 97 5.84 -17.71 -10.64
C GLN A 97 5.57 -16.66 -11.72
N THR A 98 5.03 -17.10 -12.84
CA THR A 98 4.79 -16.25 -14.00
C THR A 98 3.30 -15.94 -14.13
N VAL A 99 2.96 -14.69 -13.97
CA VAL A 99 1.68 -14.14 -14.41
C VAL A 99 1.94 -13.31 -15.66
N THR A 100 1.58 -13.81 -16.83
CA THR A 100 1.79 -13.09 -18.10
C THR A 100 0.84 -11.91 -18.20
N SER A 101 -0.44 -12.17 -17.98
CA SER A 101 -1.52 -11.17 -17.95
C SER A 101 -2.70 -11.70 -17.14
N ILE A 102 -3.39 -10.82 -16.42
CA ILE A 102 -4.64 -11.16 -15.73
C ILE A 102 -5.90 -10.85 -16.57
N GLY A 103 -5.73 -10.72 -17.88
CA GLY A 103 -6.79 -10.48 -18.86
C GLY A 103 -6.48 -9.33 -19.80
N GLN A 104 -6.77 -9.48 -21.08
CA GLN A 104 -6.81 -8.35 -22.02
C GLN A 104 -7.89 -7.36 -21.57
N THR A 105 -9.06 -7.89 -21.24
CA THR A 105 -10.12 -7.17 -20.53
C THR A 105 -10.18 -7.70 -19.11
N PHE A 106 -9.98 -6.81 -18.16
CA PHE A 106 -10.09 -7.12 -16.73
C PHE A 106 -11.20 -6.28 -16.11
N VAL A 107 -12.22 -6.94 -15.56
CA VAL A 107 -13.34 -6.30 -14.88
C VAL A 107 -13.32 -6.75 -13.44
N HIS A 108 -12.76 -5.90 -12.55
CA HIS A 108 -12.53 -6.28 -11.15
C HIS A 108 -13.81 -6.44 -10.31
N GLY A 109 -14.97 -5.90 -10.77
CA GLY A 109 -16.22 -5.97 -9.99
C GLY A 109 -16.00 -5.57 -8.53
N THR A 110 -16.29 -6.50 -7.59
CA THR A 110 -15.95 -6.38 -6.17
C THR A 110 -15.07 -7.55 -5.72
N GLY A 111 -14.30 -8.13 -6.64
CA GLY A 111 -13.46 -9.30 -6.39
C GLY A 111 -12.11 -8.98 -5.79
N THR A 112 -11.43 -10.03 -5.36
CA THR A 112 -10.07 -10.00 -4.84
C THR A 112 -9.11 -10.66 -5.84
N VAL A 113 -7.97 -10.04 -6.09
CA VAL A 113 -6.84 -10.70 -6.72
C VAL A 113 -5.78 -10.88 -5.65
N GLU A 114 -5.36 -12.13 -5.46
CA GLU A 114 -4.37 -12.55 -4.48
C GLU A 114 -3.11 -13.02 -5.22
N TYR A 115 -1.96 -12.47 -4.85
CA TYR A 115 -0.65 -12.91 -5.33
C TYR A 115 0.02 -13.71 -4.22
N ASP A 116 -0.03 -15.04 -4.33
CA ASP A 116 0.36 -15.97 -3.25
C ASP A 116 1.53 -16.92 -3.61
N TYR A 117 2.22 -16.69 -4.72
CA TYR A 117 3.41 -17.49 -5.07
C TYR A 117 4.45 -17.43 -3.96
N PHE A 118 5.01 -18.59 -3.61
CA PHE A 118 6.06 -18.69 -2.58
C PHE A 118 7.41 -18.04 -2.96
N GLY A 119 7.56 -17.48 -4.15
CA GLY A 119 8.77 -16.83 -4.65
C GLY A 119 8.53 -15.36 -5.03
N ASN A 120 9.52 -14.76 -5.67
CA ASN A 120 9.38 -13.43 -6.25
C ASN A 120 8.36 -13.44 -7.38
N GLN A 121 7.47 -12.45 -7.39
CA GLN A 121 6.41 -12.38 -8.39
C GLN A 121 6.15 -10.92 -8.79
N SER A 122 5.80 -10.69 -10.06
CA SER A 122 5.48 -9.36 -10.56
C SER A 122 3.97 -9.14 -10.56
N ILE A 123 3.54 -8.09 -9.87
CA ILE A 123 2.15 -7.65 -9.85
C ILE A 123 1.83 -6.92 -11.15
N LYS A 124 0.77 -7.34 -11.82
CA LYS A 124 0.36 -6.73 -13.09
C LYS A 124 -0.39 -5.42 -12.85
N ALA A 125 -0.05 -4.40 -13.62
CA ALA A 125 -0.73 -3.12 -13.55
C ALA A 125 -2.16 -3.21 -14.10
N ARG A 126 -3.09 -3.26 -13.21
CA ARG A 126 -4.54 -3.22 -13.43
C ARG A 126 -5.18 -2.47 -12.27
N ASN A 127 -6.33 -1.86 -12.47
CA ASN A 127 -7.11 -1.40 -11.34
C ASN A 127 -7.76 -2.61 -10.68
N TYR A 128 -7.49 -2.78 -9.41
CA TYR A 128 -8.04 -3.85 -8.57
C TYR A 128 -9.19 -3.30 -7.73
N TYR A 129 -10.16 -4.14 -7.38
CA TYR A 129 -11.07 -3.78 -6.29
C TYR A 129 -10.40 -4.08 -4.94
N ASN A 130 -10.08 -5.35 -4.66
CA ASN A 130 -9.19 -5.71 -3.56
C ASN A 130 -7.91 -6.34 -4.12
N LEU A 131 -6.80 -5.99 -3.51
CA LEU A 131 -5.50 -6.60 -3.79
C LEU A 131 -4.96 -7.22 -2.50
N GLU A 132 -4.63 -8.51 -2.55
CA GLU A 132 -3.99 -9.23 -1.46
C GLU A 132 -2.61 -9.73 -1.86
N ILE A 133 -1.64 -9.48 -1.00
CA ILE A 133 -0.26 -9.92 -1.14
C ILE A 133 -0.03 -10.97 -0.07
N ASP A 134 0.01 -12.25 -0.49
CA ASP A 134 0.25 -13.38 0.40
C ASP A 134 1.35 -14.28 -0.17
N GLY A 135 2.54 -14.15 0.29
CA GLY A 135 3.71 -14.90 -0.20
C GLY A 135 4.29 -15.88 0.80
N ASN A 136 3.81 -15.90 2.03
CA ASN A 136 4.28 -16.76 3.14
C ASN A 136 5.81 -16.76 3.37
N ASN A 137 6.54 -15.76 2.84
CA ASN A 137 7.99 -15.64 2.99
C ASN A 137 8.47 -14.21 2.69
N THR A 138 8.92 -13.50 3.71
CA THR A 138 9.41 -12.11 3.60
C THR A 138 10.69 -11.95 2.78
N SER A 139 11.41 -13.04 2.50
CA SER A 139 12.58 -13.00 1.61
C SER A 139 12.19 -12.98 0.13
N HIS A 140 10.93 -13.20 -0.19
CA HIS A 140 10.39 -13.19 -1.53
C HIS A 140 9.41 -12.03 -1.69
N VAL A 141 9.62 -11.23 -2.71
CA VAL A 141 8.98 -9.94 -2.87
C VAL A 141 7.95 -9.97 -4.00
N LYS A 142 6.78 -9.38 -3.76
CA LYS A 142 5.80 -9.07 -4.79
C LYS A 142 6.01 -7.63 -5.24
N SER A 143 6.55 -7.45 -6.44
CA SER A 143 6.96 -6.14 -6.94
C SER A 143 6.01 -5.62 -8.01
N VAL A 144 5.70 -4.33 -7.96
CA VAL A 144 4.87 -3.68 -8.98
C VAL A 144 5.69 -3.34 -10.22
N VAL A 145 5.06 -3.42 -11.40
CA VAL A 145 5.73 -3.10 -12.67
C VAL A 145 5.34 -1.73 -13.24
N ASN A 146 4.18 -1.23 -12.92
CA ASN A 146 3.66 0.09 -13.30
C ASN A 146 2.68 0.60 -12.25
N ASP A 147 2.28 1.86 -12.38
CA ASP A 147 1.28 2.50 -11.54
C ASP A 147 -0.10 1.83 -11.69
N PHE A 148 -0.86 1.77 -10.60
CA PHE A 148 -2.24 1.29 -10.60
C PHE A 148 -3.02 1.79 -9.36
N THR A 149 -4.33 1.52 -9.39
CA THR A 149 -5.23 1.86 -8.27
C THR A 149 -5.83 0.58 -7.67
N VAL A 150 -5.99 0.58 -6.36
CA VAL A 150 -6.82 -0.37 -5.61
C VAL A 150 -8.06 0.39 -5.13
N ASP A 151 -9.21 0.10 -5.75
CA ASP A 151 -10.44 0.87 -5.54
C ASP A 151 -11.07 0.62 -4.16
N ASN A 152 -10.69 -0.46 -3.48
CA ASN A 152 -11.12 -0.77 -2.12
C ASN A 152 -9.89 -1.12 -1.26
N ASN A 153 -9.66 -2.34 -0.85
CA ASN A 153 -8.67 -2.66 0.15
C ASN A 153 -7.36 -3.23 -0.42
N LEU A 154 -6.24 -2.80 0.15
CA LEU A 154 -4.93 -3.43 0.03
C LEU A 154 -4.64 -4.20 1.32
N THR A 155 -4.30 -5.49 1.20
CA THR A 155 -3.82 -6.31 2.32
C THR A 155 -2.43 -6.84 2.00
N VAL A 156 -1.48 -6.63 2.89
CA VAL A 156 -0.17 -7.29 2.88
C VAL A 156 -0.14 -8.26 4.05
N SER A 157 -0.32 -9.54 3.76
CA SER A 157 -0.44 -10.59 4.77
C SER A 157 0.87 -10.78 5.56
N ALA A 158 0.77 -11.34 6.75
CA ALA A 158 1.93 -11.66 7.58
C ALA A 158 2.91 -12.57 6.81
N ASN A 159 4.21 -12.35 7.00
CA ASN A 159 5.28 -13.03 6.28
C ASN A 159 5.31 -12.78 4.76
N SER A 160 4.69 -11.73 4.28
CA SER A 160 4.72 -11.30 2.88
C SER A 160 5.47 -9.99 2.73
N ALA A 161 6.04 -9.75 1.54
CA ALA A 161 6.70 -8.48 1.23
C ALA A 161 6.13 -7.89 -0.05
N PHE A 162 5.70 -6.64 0.03
CA PHE A 162 5.19 -5.83 -1.08
C PHE A 162 6.17 -4.70 -1.39
N ASP A 163 6.58 -4.59 -2.64
CA ASP A 163 7.55 -3.59 -3.11
C ASP A 163 6.91 -2.67 -4.15
N VAL A 164 6.73 -1.42 -3.77
CA VAL A 164 6.14 -0.37 -4.62
C VAL A 164 7.13 0.08 -5.70
N LEU A 165 8.44 -0.08 -5.49
CA LEU A 165 9.47 0.45 -6.40
C LEU A 165 9.28 1.96 -6.66
N ALA A 166 9.79 2.46 -7.79
CA ALA A 166 9.59 3.85 -8.22
C ALA A 166 8.24 4.02 -8.96
N ARG A 167 7.13 3.63 -8.32
CA ARG A 167 5.77 3.64 -8.87
C ARG A 167 4.80 4.31 -7.92
N THR A 168 3.64 4.69 -8.45
CA THR A 168 2.54 5.23 -7.64
C THR A 168 1.43 4.21 -7.54
N ILE A 169 1.09 3.85 -6.31
CA ILE A 169 -0.05 2.98 -5.99
C ILE A 169 -1.02 3.81 -5.16
N ILE A 170 -2.25 3.91 -5.66
CA ILE A 170 -3.33 4.62 -4.97
C ILE A 170 -4.28 3.58 -4.37
N VAL A 171 -4.53 3.67 -3.07
CA VAL A 171 -5.49 2.80 -2.37
C VAL A 171 -6.64 3.64 -1.86
N THR A 172 -7.84 3.44 -2.41
CA THR A 172 -9.01 4.25 -2.04
C THR A 172 -9.62 3.81 -0.71
N GLY A 173 -9.62 2.51 -0.43
CA GLY A 173 -10.10 1.94 0.83
C GLY A 173 -9.00 1.71 1.85
N ALA A 174 -9.18 0.76 2.74
CA ALA A 174 -8.21 0.50 3.80
C ALA A 174 -6.92 -0.15 3.27
N SER A 175 -5.80 0.21 3.91
CA SER A 175 -4.50 -0.44 3.74
C SER A 175 -4.14 -1.16 5.05
N ASP A 176 -4.12 -2.49 5.03
CA ASP A 176 -3.76 -3.35 6.15
C ASP A 176 -2.42 -4.04 5.87
N VAL A 177 -1.38 -3.63 6.57
CA VAL A 177 -0.01 -4.10 6.37
C VAL A 177 0.42 -4.93 7.57
N ASN A 178 0.30 -6.25 7.46
CA ASN A 178 0.74 -7.20 8.48
C ASN A 178 2.12 -7.81 8.16
N GLY A 179 2.60 -7.61 6.95
CA GLY A 179 3.92 -8.03 6.45
C GLY A 179 4.89 -6.85 6.30
N ILE A 180 5.67 -6.87 5.23
CA ILE A 180 6.65 -5.82 4.90
C ILE A 180 6.12 -5.00 3.72
N LEU A 181 6.07 -3.69 3.89
CA LEU A 181 5.84 -2.72 2.82
C LEU A 181 7.16 -2.01 2.52
N ASN A 182 7.69 -2.20 1.31
CA ASN A 182 8.85 -1.47 0.82
C ASN A 182 8.39 -0.39 -0.16
N ILE A 183 8.78 0.85 0.08
CA ILE A 183 8.57 1.96 -0.84
C ILE A 183 9.95 2.49 -1.25
N ASN A 184 10.38 2.20 -2.48
CA ASN A 184 11.76 2.38 -2.89
C ASN A 184 11.92 3.48 -3.94
N GLY A 185 13.07 4.16 -3.92
CA GLY A 185 13.45 5.17 -4.91
C GLY A 185 12.55 6.40 -4.87
N SER A 186 11.70 6.59 -5.87
CA SER A 186 10.66 7.64 -5.92
C SER A 186 9.25 7.06 -5.86
N GLY A 187 9.10 5.88 -5.25
CA GLY A 187 7.81 5.22 -5.08
C GLY A 187 6.87 6.00 -4.18
N VAL A 188 5.57 5.88 -4.46
CA VAL A 188 4.51 6.50 -3.66
C VAL A 188 3.45 5.46 -3.35
N LEU A 189 3.14 5.29 -2.07
CA LEU A 189 1.88 4.68 -1.66
C LEU A 189 0.95 5.80 -1.16
N ASP A 190 -0.13 6.03 -1.89
CA ASP A 190 -1.17 7.01 -1.56
C ASP A 190 -2.37 6.25 -0.93
N ALA A 191 -2.45 6.28 0.41
CA ALA A 191 -3.45 5.59 1.20
C ALA A 191 -4.60 6.56 1.56
N ASN A 192 -5.66 6.55 0.73
CA ASN A 192 -6.80 7.44 0.89
C ASN A 192 -7.80 6.94 1.95
N GLY A 193 -7.76 5.67 2.32
CA GLY A 193 -8.53 5.09 3.41
C GLY A 193 -7.73 4.89 4.69
N ALA A 194 -8.33 4.22 5.68
CA ALA A 194 -7.65 3.92 6.93
C ALA A 194 -6.37 3.11 6.70
N PHE A 195 -5.30 3.47 7.41
CA PHE A 195 -4.01 2.80 7.33
C PHE A 195 -3.66 2.12 8.66
N ASP A 196 -3.33 0.85 8.60
CA ASP A 196 -2.90 0.07 9.75
C ASP A 196 -1.71 -0.85 9.41
N ALA A 197 -0.59 -0.66 10.09
CA ALA A 197 0.58 -1.52 10.00
C ALA A 197 0.98 -2.09 11.38
N THR A 198 0.03 -2.25 12.31
CA THR A 198 0.30 -2.66 13.70
C THR A 198 1.20 -3.89 13.79
N SER A 199 1.05 -4.86 12.90
CA SER A 199 1.85 -6.10 12.89
C SER A 199 2.94 -6.10 11.82
N GLY A 200 3.04 -5.04 11.03
CA GLY A 200 3.92 -4.93 9.88
C GLY A 200 5.16 -4.08 10.10
N SER A 201 5.91 -3.94 9.02
CA SER A 201 7.03 -3.00 8.92
C SER A 201 6.99 -2.24 7.61
N ILE A 202 7.45 -1.01 7.65
CA ILE A 202 7.52 -0.10 6.50
C ILE A 202 9.00 0.28 6.32
N THR A 203 9.53 0.03 5.13
CA THR A 203 10.88 0.43 4.75
C THR A 203 10.79 1.43 3.61
N MET A 204 11.51 2.53 3.72
CA MET A 204 11.55 3.56 2.69
C MET A 204 12.99 3.88 2.32
N ASP A 205 13.26 4.15 1.04
CA ASP A 205 14.55 4.65 0.59
C ASP A 205 14.42 5.80 -0.41
N GLY A 206 15.50 6.53 -0.60
CA GLY A 206 15.55 7.62 -1.58
C GLY A 206 14.54 8.73 -1.28
N THR A 207 13.68 9.02 -2.25
CA THR A 207 12.61 10.03 -2.15
C THR A 207 11.22 9.40 -2.07
N ALA A 208 11.14 8.20 -1.50
CA ALA A 208 9.88 7.47 -1.31
C ALA A 208 8.88 8.28 -0.48
N ARG A 209 7.60 8.10 -0.76
CA ARG A 209 6.52 8.78 -0.02
C ARG A 209 5.45 7.81 0.42
N LEU A 210 5.04 7.93 1.67
CA LEU A 210 3.83 7.33 2.21
C LEU A 210 2.85 8.47 2.51
N GLN A 211 1.78 8.57 1.72
CA GLN A 211 0.74 9.59 1.89
C GLN A 211 -0.44 9.00 2.63
N LEU A 212 -0.89 9.68 3.68
CA LEU A 212 -1.88 9.18 4.64
C LEU A 212 -3.07 10.16 4.70
N ASN A 213 -4.08 9.86 3.89
CA ASN A 213 -5.25 10.72 3.68
C ASN A 213 -6.42 10.41 4.63
N SER A 214 -6.23 9.56 5.63
CA SER A 214 -7.30 9.15 6.54
C SER A 214 -6.75 8.79 7.93
N THR A 215 -7.54 8.10 8.73
CA THR A 215 -7.11 7.61 10.04
C THR A 215 -5.92 6.69 9.94
N VAL A 216 -4.90 6.93 10.75
CA VAL A 216 -3.73 6.07 10.89
C VAL A 216 -3.77 5.39 12.25
N THR A 217 -3.89 4.07 12.25
CA THR A 217 -3.90 3.27 13.49
C THR A 217 -2.48 3.03 13.97
N SER A 218 -1.58 2.65 13.07
CA SER A 218 -0.17 2.37 13.39
C SER A 218 0.67 2.39 12.11
N LEU A 219 1.93 2.80 12.22
CA LEU A 219 2.94 2.64 11.18
C LEU A 219 3.82 1.40 11.41
N GLY A 220 3.51 0.57 12.42
CA GLY A 220 4.27 -0.64 12.74
C GLY A 220 5.72 -0.36 13.11
N THR A 221 6.65 -1.10 12.49
CA THR A 221 8.07 -0.75 12.54
C THR A 221 8.40 0.12 11.33
N LEU A 222 8.55 1.41 11.54
CA LEU A 222 8.94 2.36 10.49
C LEU A 222 10.47 2.50 10.45
N ASP A 223 11.07 2.31 9.27
CA ASP A 223 12.46 2.66 9.02
C ASP A 223 12.58 4.18 8.82
N ASP A 224 13.38 4.81 9.65
CA ASP A 224 13.58 6.26 9.69
C ASP A 224 14.85 6.75 8.94
N ALA A 225 15.38 5.91 8.04
CA ALA A 225 16.62 6.21 7.33
C ALA A 225 16.46 7.13 6.12
N ALA A 226 15.29 7.17 5.49
CA ALA A 226 14.98 7.99 4.32
C ALA A 226 13.47 8.06 4.06
N GLY A 227 13.07 8.91 3.11
CA GLY A 227 11.70 9.04 2.62
C GLY A 227 10.82 9.96 3.46
N THR A 228 9.63 10.25 2.96
CA THR A 228 8.68 11.19 3.55
C THR A 228 7.40 10.48 3.97
N VAL A 229 6.99 10.66 5.21
CA VAL A 229 5.62 10.34 5.64
C VAL A 229 4.82 11.64 5.61
N GLU A 230 3.75 11.64 4.84
CA GLU A 230 2.88 12.79 4.64
C GLU A 230 1.51 12.53 5.28
N TYR A 231 1.09 13.45 6.14
CA TYR A 231 -0.25 13.48 6.72
C TYR A 231 -1.06 14.54 5.98
N ASP A 232 -1.98 14.11 5.11
CA ASP A 232 -2.65 14.97 4.15
C ASP A 232 -4.19 14.89 4.17
N GLN A 233 -4.78 14.28 5.21
CA GLN A 233 -6.23 14.24 5.37
C GLN A 233 -6.85 15.64 5.38
N ASP A 234 -7.90 15.85 4.60
CA ASP A 234 -8.75 17.00 4.79
C ASP A 234 -9.54 16.87 6.10
N GLY A 235 -9.19 17.70 7.10
CA GLY A 235 -9.75 17.66 8.44
C GLY A 235 -8.70 17.38 9.53
N THR A 236 -9.17 16.92 10.69
CA THR A 236 -8.27 16.61 11.81
C THR A 236 -7.65 15.24 11.63
N GLN A 237 -6.34 15.15 11.87
CA GLN A 237 -5.60 13.88 11.82
C GLN A 237 -4.58 13.84 12.96
N THR A 238 -4.30 12.64 13.46
CA THR A 238 -3.30 12.43 14.50
C THR A 238 -1.98 11.99 13.90
N ILE A 239 -0.90 12.69 14.22
CA ILE A 239 0.47 12.31 13.92
C ILE A 239 0.97 11.38 15.01
N LEU A 240 1.39 10.18 14.63
CA LEU A 240 1.81 9.15 15.59
C LEU A 240 3.24 9.41 16.10
N SER A 241 3.38 9.88 17.34
CA SER A 241 4.66 10.19 17.96
C SER A 241 5.46 8.96 18.43
N ALA A 242 4.86 7.78 18.40
CA ALA A 242 5.56 6.53 18.72
C ALA A 242 6.66 6.16 17.72
N HIS A 243 6.74 6.90 16.61
CA HIS A 243 7.69 6.69 15.52
C HIS A 243 8.65 7.87 15.38
N THR A 244 9.87 7.57 14.91
CA THR A 244 10.78 8.58 14.38
C THR A 244 10.60 8.61 12.86
N TYR A 245 10.44 9.81 12.32
CA TYR A 245 10.34 10.03 10.87
C TYR A 245 11.72 10.38 10.31
N TYR A 246 11.98 10.07 9.03
CA TYR A 246 13.04 10.78 8.34
C TYR A 246 12.51 12.16 7.95
N ASP A 247 11.69 12.29 6.92
CA ASP A 247 10.98 13.52 6.62
C ASP A 247 9.50 13.42 7.04
N LEU A 248 8.98 14.49 7.61
CA LEU A 248 7.57 14.63 7.98
C LEU A 248 6.95 15.80 7.21
N GLU A 249 5.92 15.50 6.43
CA GLU A 249 5.17 16.52 5.70
C GLU A 249 3.73 16.60 6.18
N ILE A 250 3.26 17.83 6.34
CA ILE A 250 1.92 18.16 6.77
C ILE A 250 1.20 18.88 5.64
N ASP A 251 0.21 18.23 5.07
CA ASP A 251 -0.61 18.79 3.99
C ASP A 251 -2.11 18.61 4.28
N GLY A 252 -2.94 18.97 3.30
CA GLY A 252 -4.39 18.96 3.42
C GLY A 252 -4.93 20.00 4.42
N SER A 253 -6.20 20.30 4.31
CA SER A 253 -6.85 21.27 5.20
C SER A 253 -7.08 20.71 6.60
N GLY A 254 -7.23 21.60 7.60
CA GLY A 254 -7.47 21.25 8.99
C GLY A 254 -6.20 20.91 9.78
N SER A 255 -6.38 20.62 11.06
CA SER A 255 -5.26 20.49 12.00
C SER A 255 -4.75 19.04 12.08
N LYS A 256 -3.45 18.85 11.93
CA LYS A 256 -2.74 17.62 12.27
C LYS A 256 -2.08 17.81 13.62
N SER A 257 -2.54 17.06 14.61
CA SER A 257 -2.05 17.16 15.99
C SER A 257 -1.20 15.96 16.33
N THR A 258 -0.10 16.21 17.04
CA THR A 258 0.74 15.14 17.61
C THR A 258 0.03 14.46 18.78
N ASP A 259 0.31 13.16 19.00
CA ASP A 259 -0.15 12.41 20.18
C ASP A 259 0.96 12.22 21.24
N GLY A 260 2.08 12.93 21.09
CA GLY A 260 3.24 12.93 21.96
C GLY A 260 4.44 13.63 21.31
N ASN A 261 5.59 13.59 21.97
CA ASN A 261 6.81 14.18 21.45
C ASN A 261 7.21 13.55 20.12
N THR A 262 7.34 14.36 19.10
CA THR A 262 7.58 13.93 17.73
C THR A 262 9.01 14.24 17.29
N THR A 263 9.64 13.30 16.59
CA THR A 263 11.01 13.45 16.06
C THR A 263 11.03 13.19 14.57
N ALA A 264 11.61 14.11 13.82
CA ALA A 264 12.01 13.93 12.44
C ALA A 264 13.53 14.08 12.33
N ASN A 265 14.22 13.06 11.81
CA ASN A 265 15.67 13.08 11.62
C ASN A 265 16.10 13.95 10.43
N GLY A 266 15.23 14.14 9.45
CA GLY A 266 15.36 14.99 8.28
C GLY A 266 14.54 16.27 8.41
N ASP A 267 13.77 16.55 7.36
CA ASP A 267 12.99 17.78 7.21
C ASP A 267 11.58 17.66 7.84
N VAL A 268 11.09 18.78 8.36
CA VAL A 268 9.66 18.97 8.65
C VAL A 268 9.11 20.05 7.74
N SER A 269 8.09 19.75 6.98
CA SER A 269 7.44 20.70 6.08
C SER A 269 5.94 20.80 6.32
N ILE A 270 5.44 22.02 6.33
CA ILE A 270 4.01 22.34 6.41
C ILE A 270 3.67 23.06 5.10
N THR A 271 2.79 22.47 4.30
CA THR A 271 2.35 23.08 3.04
C THR A 271 1.40 24.25 3.28
N ALA A 272 1.05 24.98 2.24
CA ALA A 272 0.18 26.16 2.36
C ALA A 272 -1.23 25.86 2.90
N ALA A 273 -1.72 24.63 2.75
CA ALA A 273 -3.01 24.19 3.26
C ALA A 273 -2.90 23.57 4.67
N GLY A 274 -1.71 23.10 5.04
CA GLY A 274 -1.47 22.34 6.26
C GLY A 274 -1.49 23.18 7.53
N THR A 275 -1.89 22.54 8.62
CA THR A 275 -1.75 23.05 9.99
C THR A 275 -1.12 21.97 10.86
N LEU A 276 0.05 22.24 11.43
CA LEU A 276 0.68 21.41 12.45
C LEU A 276 0.40 22.01 13.83
N ASP A 277 -0.20 21.22 14.70
CA ASP A 277 -0.52 21.60 16.08
C ASP A 277 0.21 20.66 17.07
N ILE A 278 1.22 21.19 17.75
CA ILE A 278 1.92 20.49 18.83
C ILE A 278 1.45 20.96 20.22
N GLY A 279 0.63 22.01 20.28
CA GLY A 279 0.17 22.63 21.51
C GLY A 279 -0.93 21.88 22.24
N THR A 280 -1.73 21.11 21.54
CA THR A 280 -2.89 20.42 22.13
C THR A 280 -2.47 19.38 23.17
N GLY A 281 -1.34 18.68 22.96
CA GLY A 281 -0.82 17.63 23.84
C GLY A 281 0.29 18.10 24.81
N ASN A 282 0.78 19.32 24.70
CA ASN A 282 2.05 19.81 25.23
C ASN A 282 3.23 18.98 24.72
N ASP A 283 3.30 18.76 23.42
CA ASP A 283 4.24 17.86 22.76
C ASP A 283 5.41 18.64 22.16
N ASN A 284 6.62 18.13 22.33
CA ASN A 284 7.80 18.75 21.77
C ASN A 284 8.08 18.21 20.36
N LEU A 285 8.67 19.05 19.52
CA LEU A 285 9.09 18.70 18.17
C LEU A 285 10.61 18.76 18.06
N THR A 286 11.23 17.66 17.62
CA THR A 286 12.67 17.60 17.30
C THR A 286 12.86 17.47 15.81
N ILE A 287 13.73 18.31 15.24
CA ILE A 287 13.99 18.40 13.79
C ILE A 287 15.48 18.27 13.53
N GLY A 288 15.88 17.26 12.76
CA GLY A 288 17.27 17.00 12.42
C GLY A 288 17.81 17.93 11.34
N GLU A 289 16.98 18.28 10.36
CA GLU A 289 17.39 19.12 9.22
C GLU A 289 16.54 20.40 9.14
N ASN A 290 15.78 20.61 8.11
CA ASN A 290 15.12 21.89 7.84
C ASN A 290 13.68 21.93 8.38
N PHE A 291 13.21 23.11 8.74
CA PHE A 291 11.81 23.38 9.00
C PHE A 291 11.26 24.36 7.95
N THR A 292 10.33 23.91 7.14
CA THR A 292 9.66 24.74 6.14
C THR A 292 8.19 24.91 6.50
N ASN A 293 7.78 26.13 6.81
CA ASN A 293 6.40 26.44 7.14
C ASN A 293 5.78 27.33 6.05
N GLY A 294 4.96 26.73 5.18
CA GLY A 294 4.14 27.44 4.21
C GLY A 294 2.69 27.63 4.67
N GLY A 295 2.30 26.95 5.75
CA GLY A 295 0.94 26.92 6.30
C GLY A 295 0.83 27.52 7.70
N THR A 296 0.24 26.78 8.62
CA THR A 296 0.07 27.20 10.02
C THR A 296 0.80 26.24 10.96
N PHE A 297 1.55 26.81 11.90
CA PHE A 297 2.18 26.08 12.99
C PHE A 297 1.64 26.61 14.31
N THR A 298 1.07 25.74 15.13
CA THR A 298 0.42 26.10 16.40
C THR A 298 1.16 25.45 17.56
N THR A 299 1.52 26.27 18.55
CA THR A 299 2.15 25.88 19.81
C THR A 299 1.45 26.56 20.98
N SER A 300 1.75 26.15 22.21
CA SER A 300 1.17 26.70 23.45
C SER A 300 2.20 26.76 24.58
N GLY A 301 3.49 26.86 24.23
CA GLY A 301 4.63 26.85 25.15
C GLY A 301 5.49 25.60 25.04
N GLU A 302 5.32 24.84 23.94
CA GLU A 302 6.10 23.64 23.68
C GLU A 302 7.50 23.99 23.16
N THR A 303 8.40 23.00 23.23
CA THR A 303 9.76 23.14 22.77
C THR A 303 9.92 22.63 21.35
N VAL A 304 10.51 23.46 20.48
CA VAL A 304 11.05 23.02 19.18
C VAL A 304 12.56 22.92 19.29
N THR A 305 13.08 21.72 19.07
CA THR A 305 14.53 21.47 19.12
C THR A 305 15.04 21.24 17.70
N PHE A 306 16.02 22.04 17.30
CA PHE A 306 16.82 21.76 16.12
C PHE A 306 18.07 20.98 16.53
N ASP A 307 18.15 19.73 16.08
CA ASP A 307 19.26 18.82 16.34
C ASP A 307 20.01 18.49 15.05
N GLY A 308 20.99 17.59 15.09
CA GLY A 308 21.74 17.16 13.92
C GLY A 308 23.04 17.93 13.66
N SER A 309 23.70 17.63 12.55
CA SER A 309 25.06 18.10 12.26
C SER A 309 25.19 19.04 11.05
N THR A 310 24.13 19.19 10.28
CA THR A 310 24.10 20.04 9.08
C THR A 310 23.66 21.46 9.39
N GLU A 311 23.99 22.41 8.50
CA GLU A 311 23.40 23.75 8.57
C GLU A 311 21.95 23.69 8.13
N ASN A 312 21.04 24.26 8.92
CA ASN A 312 19.61 24.18 8.68
C ASN A 312 19.04 25.53 8.31
N THR A 313 17.97 25.51 7.52
CA THR A 313 17.12 26.67 7.32
C THR A 313 15.78 26.46 8.00
N SER A 314 15.30 27.46 8.72
CA SER A 314 13.96 27.49 9.28
C SER A 314 13.18 28.66 8.67
N SER A 315 12.05 28.36 8.03
CA SER A 315 11.08 29.39 7.71
C SER A 315 10.16 29.62 8.89
N LEU A 316 9.94 30.86 9.25
CA LEU A 316 9.03 31.43 10.23
C LEU A 316 8.39 30.45 11.24
N ILE A 317 8.95 30.37 12.42
CA ILE A 317 8.20 30.06 13.64
C ILE A 317 7.62 31.41 14.11
N SER A 318 6.35 31.65 13.84
CA SER A 318 5.70 32.94 14.10
C SER A 318 4.88 32.95 15.39
N ASP A 319 4.93 31.86 16.16
CA ASP A 319 4.21 31.78 17.42
C ASP A 319 5.07 32.29 18.58
N ALA A 320 4.55 33.27 19.30
CA ALA A 320 5.23 33.94 20.41
C ALA A 320 5.41 33.06 21.67
N SER A 321 4.91 31.83 21.65
CA SER A 321 4.89 30.93 22.82
C SER A 321 5.79 29.69 22.67
N VAL A 322 6.64 29.61 21.65
CA VAL A 322 7.52 28.47 21.44
C VAL A 322 8.84 28.63 22.19
N ASP A 323 9.25 27.59 22.93
CA ASP A 323 10.62 27.48 23.45
C ASP A 323 11.51 26.88 22.36
N LEU A 324 12.55 27.60 21.96
CA LEU A 324 13.46 27.18 20.90
C LEU A 324 14.79 26.70 21.49
N ILE A 325 15.14 25.44 21.16
CA ILE A 325 16.46 24.87 21.47
C ILE A 325 17.22 24.62 20.20
N VAL A 326 18.47 25.09 20.13
CA VAL A 326 19.41 24.77 19.06
C VAL A 326 20.51 23.89 19.64
N ASN A 327 20.45 22.60 19.35
CA ASN A 327 21.37 21.57 19.85
C ASN A 327 22.18 20.95 18.70
N LYS A 328 22.82 21.81 17.91
CA LYS A 328 23.61 21.40 16.75
C LYS A 328 24.96 20.86 17.14
N THR A 329 25.37 19.75 16.51
CA THR A 329 26.71 19.18 16.64
C THR A 329 27.58 19.56 15.44
N GLY A 330 28.87 19.83 15.68
CA GLY A 330 29.80 20.22 14.61
C GLY A 330 29.74 21.70 14.22
N SER A 331 29.85 22.01 12.93
CA SER A 331 29.80 23.38 12.40
C SER A 331 28.42 23.80 11.89
N GLY A 332 27.40 22.96 12.13
CA GLY A 332 26.03 23.24 11.73
C GLY A 332 25.46 24.44 12.49
N GLY A 333 24.76 25.30 11.81
CA GLY A 333 24.03 26.44 12.35
C GLY A 333 22.56 26.36 11.97
N ILE A 334 21.79 27.32 12.43
CA ILE A 334 20.42 27.52 11.95
C ILE A 334 20.28 28.93 11.38
N THR A 335 19.74 29.02 10.19
CA THR A 335 19.42 30.30 9.54
C THR A 335 17.89 30.47 9.54
N PHE A 336 17.40 31.48 10.22
CA PHE A 336 15.99 31.83 10.17
C PHE A 336 15.69 32.74 8.98
N GLY A 337 14.84 32.28 8.05
CA GLY A 337 14.34 33.06 6.94
C GLY A 337 13.17 33.95 7.38
N GLY A 338 13.13 35.21 6.96
CA GLY A 338 12.06 36.15 7.26
C GLY A 338 12.17 36.82 8.66
N ASN A 339 11.07 37.45 9.11
CA ASN A 339 11.05 38.12 10.43
C ASN A 339 10.59 37.10 11.49
N SER A 340 11.53 36.37 12.04
CA SER A 340 11.26 35.54 13.23
C SER A 340 11.34 36.46 14.46
N SER A 341 10.27 36.57 15.25
CA SER A 341 10.27 37.29 16.52
C SER A 341 10.37 36.27 17.66
N PHE A 342 11.36 36.41 18.49
CA PHE A 342 11.49 35.66 19.73
C PHE A 342 11.23 36.63 20.89
N ASP A 343 10.23 36.37 21.72
CA ASP A 343 10.05 37.09 22.98
C ASP A 343 10.96 36.49 24.06
N ASN A 344 11.72 37.39 24.76
CA ASN A 344 12.58 37.02 25.87
C ASN A 344 11.75 36.81 27.15
#